data_e332412e3092aa1e7ac51a2cefedb03a
#
_entry.id   e332412e3092aa1e7ac51a2cefedb03a
#
_cell.length_a   1.000
_cell.length_b   1.000
_cell.length_c   1.000
_cell.angle_alpha   90.00
_cell.angle_beta   90.00
_cell.angle_gamma   90.00
#
_symmetry.space_group_name_H-M   'P 1'
#
loop_
_entity.id
_entity.type
_entity.pdbx_description
1 polymer ?
#
loop_
_entity_poly.entity_id
_entity_poly.type
_entity_poly.pdbx_seq_one_letter_code
_entity_poly.pdbx_strand_id
1 'polypeptide(L)'
;MDIRVHNVLFGQGLALQASSRRLGSSTTKDPASPPSTSKTSTTSPGSRPSPTPASPAAALASGLNSELAQLKARDREVRAHEAAHLAAAGSVATGGAQFTFQRGPDGQLYAVGGEVHIDTSPVPGDPEATIRKARTIRAAALAPANPSAQDRAVAAQASRMEAQARQELAQERADAVYEATAQPASPPSASSRTVQAFAPSPSIPQLLDLFA
;
A
#
# COMPACT_ATOMS: atom_id res chain seq x y z
N MET A 1 -4.72 -3.25 20.80
CA MET A 1 -3.28 -2.91 20.86
C MET A 1 -2.97 -2.04 19.66
N ASP A 2 -2.72 -0.77 19.91
CA ASP A 2 -2.37 0.18 18.86
C ASP A 2 -0.87 0.12 18.65
N ILE A 3 -0.45 -0.21 17.44
CA ILE A 3 0.96 -0.24 17.05
C ILE A 3 1.28 1.07 16.36
N ARG A 4 2.19 1.82 16.98
CA ARG A 4 2.71 3.08 16.43
C ARG A 4 3.71 2.80 15.34
N VAL A 5 3.47 3.31 14.15
CA VAL A 5 4.40 3.25 13.03
C VAL A 5 5.37 4.43 13.15
N HIS A 6 6.58 4.17 13.65
CA HIS A 6 7.60 5.19 13.80
C HIS A 6 8.56 5.16 12.60
N ASN A 7 8.62 6.24 11.86
CA ASN A 7 9.63 6.42 10.82
C ASN A 7 10.85 7.15 11.39
N VAL A 8 11.77 6.40 12.00
CA VAL A 8 13.09 6.92 12.39
C VAL A 8 14.09 6.54 11.30
N LEU A 9 14.28 7.41 10.33
CA LEU A 9 15.36 7.24 9.35
C LEU A 9 16.69 7.63 9.99
N PHE A 10 17.41 6.62 10.49
CA PHE A 10 18.83 6.76 10.77
C PHE A 10 19.61 6.72 9.45
N GLY A 11 20.09 7.88 9.02
CA GLY A 11 21.05 7.98 7.95
C GLY A 11 22.41 7.51 8.40
N GLN A 12 22.84 6.34 7.95
CA GLN A 12 24.26 5.97 7.92
C GLN A 12 24.61 5.63 6.49
N GLY A 13 25.26 6.59 5.85
CA GLY A 13 25.90 6.38 4.56
C GLY A 13 27.09 5.47 4.70
N LEU A 14 27.03 4.29 4.11
CA LEU A 14 28.21 3.50 3.77
C LEU A 14 28.33 3.47 2.25
N ALA A 15 29.30 4.24 1.76
CA ALA A 15 29.76 4.18 0.39
C ALA A 15 30.44 2.84 0.13
N LEU A 16 29.84 1.98 -0.68
CA LEU A 16 30.54 0.84 -1.29
C LEU A 16 30.81 1.17 -2.75
N GLN A 17 32.07 1.47 -3.03
CA GLN A 17 32.63 1.52 -4.36
C GLN A 17 32.59 0.12 -4.97
N ALA A 18 31.84 -0.06 -6.03
CA ALA A 18 31.95 -1.23 -6.90
C ALA A 18 32.65 -0.82 -8.17
N SER A 19 33.92 -1.24 -8.29
CA SER A 19 34.70 -1.22 -9.51
C SER A 19 34.09 -2.12 -10.56
N SER A 20 33.67 -1.57 -11.68
CA SER A 20 33.33 -2.36 -12.86
C SER A 20 34.41 -2.25 -13.91
N ARG A 21 35.07 -3.36 -14.11
CA ARG A 21 36.09 -3.61 -15.15
C ARG A 21 35.46 -3.53 -16.52
N ARG A 22 36.19 -2.83 -17.36
CA ARG A 22 36.04 -2.69 -18.80
C ARG A 22 36.68 -3.90 -19.52
N LEU A 23 36.01 -4.52 -20.45
CA LEU A 23 36.56 -5.25 -21.60
C LEU A 23 35.61 -4.85 -22.77
N GLY A 24 36.04 -4.37 -23.90
CA GLY A 24 37.13 -4.72 -24.79
C GLY A 24 36.54 -4.86 -26.17
N SER A 25 37.25 -4.28 -27.13
CA SER A 25 37.41 -4.67 -28.54
C SER A 25 36.55 -3.92 -29.59
N SER A 26 37.26 -3.00 -30.28
CA SER A 26 37.85 -3.09 -31.62
C SER A 26 36.86 -3.12 -32.78
N THR A 27 36.93 -2.23 -33.80
CA THR A 27 37.83 -2.35 -34.96
C THR A 27 37.50 -1.28 -36.03
N THR A 28 38.55 -0.59 -36.44
CA THR A 28 38.89 -0.13 -37.80
C THR A 28 37.91 0.72 -38.67
N LYS A 29 38.34 1.89 -39.09
CA LYS A 29 38.90 2.18 -40.44
C LYS A 29 39.02 3.69 -40.70
N ASP A 30 40.24 4.14 -40.89
CA ASP A 30 40.67 5.34 -41.63
C ASP A 30 40.47 5.12 -43.13
N PRO A 31 40.59 6.10 -44.05
CA PRO A 31 41.35 7.35 -44.00
C PRO A 31 40.75 8.55 -44.73
N ALA A 32 41.21 9.78 -44.53
CA ALA A 32 41.63 10.76 -45.51
C ALA A 32 41.68 12.21 -44.97
N SER A 33 42.84 12.75 -44.81
CA SER A 33 43.14 14.20 -44.83
C SER A 33 43.57 14.61 -46.25
N PRO A 34 43.87 15.91 -46.59
CA PRO A 34 43.81 17.24 -46.00
C PRO A 34 43.25 18.32 -47.00
N PRO A 35 43.59 19.63 -47.02
CA PRO A 35 44.58 20.43 -46.34
C PRO A 35 44.16 21.85 -45.81
N SER A 36 44.96 22.33 -44.87
CA SER A 36 45.43 23.70 -44.59
C SER A 36 44.65 24.94 -45.11
N THR A 37 44.33 25.84 -44.17
CA THR A 37 44.73 27.26 -44.27
C THR A 37 44.88 27.90 -42.88
N SER A 38 46.03 28.49 -42.72
CA SER A 38 46.47 29.31 -41.59
C SER A 38 45.66 30.57 -41.43
N LYS A 39 45.20 30.92 -40.20
CA LYS A 39 45.17 32.30 -39.76
C LYS A 39 45.49 32.34 -38.26
N THR A 40 46.67 32.82 -38.03
CA THR A 40 47.18 33.33 -36.76
C THR A 40 46.21 34.37 -36.17
N SER A 41 45.69 34.09 -34.98
CA SER A 41 45.15 35.11 -34.11
C SER A 41 45.69 34.85 -32.72
N THR A 42 46.67 35.61 -32.35
CA THR A 42 47.23 35.76 -31.01
C THR A 42 46.08 36.25 -30.11
N THR A 43 45.53 35.32 -29.30
CA THR A 43 44.70 35.67 -28.19
C THR A 43 45.45 35.28 -26.93
N SER A 44 45.75 36.33 -26.15
CA SER A 44 46.33 36.34 -24.83
C SER A 44 45.74 35.25 -23.91
N PRO A 45 46.53 34.52 -23.13
CA PRO A 45 45.95 33.60 -22.16
C PRO A 45 45.20 34.36 -21.09
N GLY A 46 43.85 34.35 -21.21
CA GLY A 46 42.98 34.90 -20.20
C GLY A 46 43.25 34.22 -18.88
N SER A 47 43.64 35.01 -17.91
CA SER A 47 43.87 34.63 -16.53
C SER A 47 42.61 33.90 -16.04
N ARG A 48 42.78 32.61 -15.79
CA ARG A 48 41.78 31.80 -15.07
C ARG A 48 41.59 32.52 -13.72
N PRO A 49 40.35 32.91 -13.35
CA PRO A 49 40.14 33.47 -12.02
C PRO A 49 40.51 32.37 -11.02
N SER A 50 41.55 32.64 -10.25
CA SER A 50 41.89 31.84 -9.08
C SER A 50 40.69 31.81 -8.15
N PRO A 51 40.29 30.65 -7.59
CA PRO A 51 39.22 30.64 -6.59
C PRO A 51 39.68 31.47 -5.39
N THR A 52 39.07 32.61 -5.27
CA THR A 52 39.23 33.46 -4.05
C THR A 52 38.76 32.64 -2.87
N PRO A 53 39.56 32.48 -1.80
CA PRO A 53 39.10 31.76 -0.63
C PRO A 53 37.83 32.44 -0.10
N ALA A 54 36.73 31.65 -0.05
CA ALA A 54 35.46 32.14 0.43
C ALA A 54 35.64 32.70 1.87
N SER A 55 35.14 33.90 2.08
CA SER A 55 35.13 34.51 3.43
C SER A 55 34.46 33.52 4.42
N PRO A 56 34.95 33.41 5.67
CA PRO A 56 34.30 32.57 6.69
C PRO A 56 32.80 32.80 6.83
N ALA A 57 32.36 34.06 6.65
CA ALA A 57 30.95 34.44 6.66
C ALA A 57 30.18 33.86 5.47
N ALA A 58 30.78 33.78 4.27
CA ALA A 58 30.18 33.18 3.10
C ALA A 58 30.08 31.66 3.24
N ALA A 59 31.07 31.03 3.88
CA ALA A 59 31.04 29.60 4.18
C ALA A 59 29.94 29.23 5.18
N LEU A 60 29.76 30.05 6.23
CA LEU A 60 28.66 29.88 7.21
C LEU A 60 27.30 30.06 6.55
N ALA A 61 27.10 31.10 5.74
CA ALA A 61 25.86 31.33 5.03
C ALA A 61 25.53 30.20 4.07
N SER A 62 26.54 29.67 3.39
CA SER A 62 26.38 28.49 2.51
C SER A 62 25.96 27.24 3.31
N GLY A 63 26.55 27.02 4.50
CA GLY A 63 26.18 25.93 5.41
C GLY A 63 24.73 26.01 5.86
N LEU A 64 24.28 27.19 6.33
CA LEU A 64 22.89 27.41 6.76
C LEU A 64 21.88 27.23 5.62
N ASN A 65 22.21 27.70 4.41
CA ASN A 65 21.37 27.51 3.23
C ASN A 65 21.27 26.01 2.83
N SER A 66 22.37 25.27 2.94
CA SER A 66 22.39 23.84 2.71
C SER A 66 21.51 23.08 3.71
N GLU A 67 21.63 23.38 5.00
CA GLU A 67 20.80 22.82 6.06
C GLU A 67 19.32 23.12 5.82
N LEU A 68 18.99 24.35 5.51
CA LEU A 68 17.63 24.76 5.20
C LEU A 68 17.06 24.00 4.00
N ALA A 69 17.85 23.82 2.96
CA ALA A 69 17.44 23.04 1.78
C ALA A 69 17.16 21.57 2.13
N GLN A 70 18.00 20.98 2.99
CA GLN A 70 17.81 19.61 3.47
C GLN A 70 16.54 19.48 4.32
N LEU A 71 16.29 20.40 5.25
CA LEU A 71 15.08 20.39 6.07
C LEU A 71 13.81 20.53 5.22
N LYS A 72 13.82 21.42 4.22
CA LYS A 72 12.70 21.59 3.29
C LYS A 72 12.46 20.32 2.42
N ALA A 73 13.52 19.65 2.00
CA ALA A 73 13.41 18.40 1.25
C ALA A 73 12.83 17.31 2.14
N ARG A 74 13.33 17.19 3.38
CA ARG A 74 12.86 16.22 4.36
C ARG A 74 11.39 16.43 4.74
N ASP A 75 10.98 17.67 4.99
CA ASP A 75 9.57 17.98 5.29
C ASP A 75 8.62 17.51 4.19
N ARG A 76 8.98 17.75 2.92
CA ARG A 76 8.17 17.28 1.79
C ARG A 76 8.12 15.75 1.71
N GLU A 77 9.27 15.09 1.91
CA GLU A 77 9.37 13.63 1.89
C GLU A 77 8.52 12.99 2.99
N VAL A 78 8.67 13.47 4.24
CA VAL A 78 7.91 12.96 5.38
C VAL A 78 6.41 13.15 5.18
N ARG A 79 5.97 14.35 4.77
CA ARG A 79 4.55 14.60 4.53
C ARG A 79 3.98 13.73 3.41
N ALA A 80 4.73 13.52 2.34
CA ALA A 80 4.31 12.64 1.24
C ALA A 80 4.24 11.17 1.69
N HIS A 81 5.15 10.74 2.55
CA HIS A 81 5.18 9.40 3.14
C HIS A 81 3.93 9.14 4.00
N GLU A 82 3.66 10.01 4.98
CA GLU A 82 2.48 9.86 5.83
C GLU A 82 1.17 10.00 5.06
N ALA A 83 1.13 10.87 4.05
CA ALA A 83 -0.04 10.99 3.19
C ALA A 83 -0.33 9.71 2.40
N ALA A 84 0.71 8.98 1.96
CA ALA A 84 0.54 7.70 1.28
C ALA A 84 -0.05 6.63 2.21
N HIS A 85 0.46 6.53 3.45
CA HIS A 85 -0.11 5.64 4.46
C HIS A 85 -1.58 5.97 4.73
N LEU A 86 -1.89 7.24 4.99
CA LEU A 86 -3.23 7.69 5.33
C LEU A 86 -4.23 7.46 4.19
N ALA A 87 -3.83 7.74 2.95
CA ALA A 87 -4.68 7.54 1.77
C ALA A 87 -5.03 6.05 1.57
N ALA A 88 -4.08 5.15 1.81
CA ALA A 88 -4.31 3.71 1.66
C ALA A 88 -5.00 3.07 2.86
N ALA A 89 -4.85 3.64 4.06
CA ALA A 89 -5.47 3.13 5.27
C ALA A 89 -6.99 3.34 5.29
N GLY A 90 -7.49 4.44 4.78
CA GLY A 90 -8.93 4.73 4.75
C GLY A 90 -9.56 4.58 6.13
N SER A 91 -10.54 3.70 6.26
CA SER A 91 -11.29 3.47 7.51
C SER A 91 -10.51 2.77 8.62
N VAL A 92 -9.34 2.18 8.33
CA VAL A 92 -8.52 1.52 9.38
C VAL A 92 -7.53 2.48 10.03
N ALA A 93 -7.41 3.72 9.54
CA ALA A 93 -6.66 4.76 10.23
C ALA A 93 -7.42 5.25 11.45
N THR A 94 -6.75 5.31 12.61
CA THR A 94 -7.33 5.78 13.88
C THR A 94 -7.04 7.26 14.15
N GLY A 95 -6.89 8.05 13.09
CA GLY A 95 -6.61 9.48 13.17
C GLY A 95 -5.84 9.99 11.97
N GLY A 96 -5.39 11.25 12.05
CA GLY A 96 -4.53 11.86 11.04
C GLY A 96 -3.06 11.49 11.23
N ALA A 97 -2.23 11.91 10.27
CA ALA A 97 -0.78 11.81 10.39
C ALA A 97 -0.27 12.70 11.54
N GLN A 98 0.58 12.15 12.38
CA GLN A 98 1.29 12.88 13.43
C GLN A 98 2.71 13.18 12.96
N PHE A 99 3.25 14.36 13.28
CA PHE A 99 4.56 14.80 12.79
C PHE A 99 5.47 15.19 13.93
N THR A 100 6.74 14.85 13.81
CA THR A 100 7.83 15.37 14.64
C THR A 100 8.51 16.50 13.87
N PHE A 101 8.69 17.65 14.56
CA PHE A 101 9.21 18.87 13.94
C PHE A 101 10.60 19.22 14.47
N GLN A 102 11.42 19.80 13.58
CA GLN A 102 12.68 20.45 13.89
C GLN A 102 12.62 21.90 13.44
N ARG A 103 13.19 22.82 14.27
CA ARG A 103 13.31 24.22 13.91
C ARG A 103 14.51 24.43 13.00
N GLY A 104 14.29 25.07 11.86
CA GLY A 104 15.34 25.44 10.93
C GLY A 104 16.06 26.74 11.31
N PRO A 105 17.16 27.06 10.60
CA PRO A 105 17.91 28.28 10.79
C PRO A 105 17.12 29.57 10.46
N ASP A 106 16.03 29.44 9.70
CA ASP A 106 15.08 30.51 9.40
C ASP A 106 13.98 30.66 10.46
N GLY A 107 14.04 29.88 11.56
CA GLY A 107 13.07 29.87 12.65
C GLY A 107 11.78 29.12 12.37
N GLN A 108 11.59 28.53 11.19
CA GLN A 108 10.43 27.75 10.81
C GLN A 108 10.52 26.31 11.31
N LEU A 109 9.37 25.63 11.41
CA LEU A 109 9.28 24.22 11.80
C LEU A 109 9.12 23.34 10.56
N TYR A 110 9.98 22.33 10.46
CA TYR A 110 10.00 21.34 9.38
C TYR A 110 9.73 19.95 9.93
N ALA A 111 8.83 19.21 9.30
CA ALA A 111 8.59 17.81 9.66
C ALA A 111 9.83 16.98 9.31
N VAL A 112 10.40 16.30 10.29
CA VAL A 112 11.58 15.44 10.15
C VAL A 112 11.27 13.98 10.40
N GLY A 113 10.07 13.68 10.91
CA GLY A 113 9.51 12.36 11.12
C GLY A 113 8.00 12.46 11.21
N GLY A 114 7.31 11.33 10.98
CA GLY A 114 5.87 11.22 11.11
C GLY A 114 5.43 9.80 11.39
N GLU A 115 4.16 9.63 11.72
CA GLU A 115 3.52 8.34 11.92
C GLU A 115 2.02 8.43 11.64
N VAL A 116 1.44 7.33 11.14
CA VAL A 116 0.00 7.12 11.02
C VAL A 116 -0.41 5.93 11.87
N HIS A 117 -1.42 6.12 12.71
CA HIS A 117 -1.96 5.07 13.55
C HIS A 117 -2.96 4.23 12.76
N ILE A 118 -2.77 2.92 12.75
CA ILE A 118 -3.63 1.95 12.06
C ILE A 118 -4.18 0.97 13.09
N ASP A 119 -5.49 0.74 13.07
CA ASP A 119 -6.14 -0.27 13.89
C ASP A 119 -5.86 -1.66 13.32
N THR A 120 -5.03 -2.42 14.03
CA THR A 120 -4.62 -3.79 13.67
C THR A 120 -5.40 -4.88 14.41
N SER A 121 -6.50 -4.54 15.10
CA SER A 121 -7.34 -5.54 15.78
C SER A 121 -8.19 -6.33 14.77
N PRO A 122 -8.44 -7.64 14.99
CA PRO A 122 -9.41 -8.40 14.19
C PRO A 122 -10.84 -7.91 14.47
N VAL A 123 -11.76 -8.24 13.58
CA VAL A 123 -13.21 -8.00 13.78
C VAL A 123 -13.78 -9.22 14.51
N PRO A 124 -14.26 -9.05 15.75
CA PRO A 124 -14.74 -10.19 16.54
C PRO A 124 -15.95 -10.86 15.88
N GLY A 125 -15.89 -12.19 15.73
CA GLY A 125 -17.00 -12.99 15.20
C GLY A 125 -17.27 -12.81 13.71
N ASP A 126 -16.38 -12.12 12.97
CA ASP A 126 -16.49 -11.97 11.51
C ASP A 126 -15.12 -12.19 10.86
N PRO A 127 -14.76 -13.44 10.55
CA PRO A 127 -13.50 -13.74 9.90
C PRO A 127 -13.42 -13.18 8.47
N GLU A 128 -14.55 -13.02 7.77
CA GLU A 128 -14.54 -12.41 6.42
C GLU A 128 -14.21 -10.93 6.49
N ALA A 129 -14.81 -10.17 7.44
CA ALA A 129 -14.45 -8.77 7.66
C ALA A 129 -13.00 -8.63 8.13
N THR A 130 -12.51 -9.54 8.96
CA THR A 130 -11.11 -9.59 9.40
C THR A 130 -10.16 -9.78 8.21
N ILE A 131 -10.46 -10.66 7.27
CA ILE A 131 -9.70 -10.85 6.04
C ILE A 131 -9.65 -9.55 5.21
N ARG A 132 -10.81 -8.90 5.02
CA ARG A 132 -10.87 -7.61 4.30
C ARG A 132 -10.05 -6.54 4.99
N LYS A 133 -10.21 -6.38 6.30
CA LYS A 133 -9.45 -5.43 7.12
C LYS A 133 -7.94 -5.68 7.04
N ALA A 134 -7.50 -6.93 7.20
CA ALA A 134 -6.09 -7.31 7.13
C ALA A 134 -5.45 -6.93 5.79
N ARG A 135 -6.16 -7.11 4.68
CA ARG A 135 -5.68 -6.70 3.35
C ARG A 135 -5.52 -5.19 3.25
N THR A 136 -6.47 -4.42 3.79
CA THR A 136 -6.38 -2.96 3.84
C THR A 136 -5.19 -2.50 4.69
N ILE A 137 -4.98 -3.08 5.87
CA ILE A 137 -3.83 -2.79 6.74
C ILE A 137 -2.53 -3.06 6.00
N ARG A 138 -2.41 -4.22 5.34
CA ARG A 138 -1.21 -4.57 4.58
C ARG A 138 -0.96 -3.60 3.42
N ALA A 139 -1.99 -3.23 2.68
CA ALA A 139 -1.88 -2.25 1.61
C ALA A 139 -1.47 -0.89 2.14
N ALA A 140 -2.06 -0.44 3.25
CA ALA A 140 -1.70 0.80 3.91
C ALA A 140 -0.24 0.83 4.37
N ALA A 141 0.22 -0.23 5.03
CA ALA A 141 1.59 -0.33 5.52
C ALA A 141 2.65 -0.32 4.40
N LEU A 142 2.30 -0.81 3.21
CA LEU A 142 3.21 -0.88 2.06
C LEU A 142 2.96 0.23 1.02
N ALA A 143 2.13 1.23 1.33
CA ALA A 143 1.73 2.26 0.38
C ALA A 143 2.86 3.22 -0.04
N PRO A 144 3.77 3.68 0.84
CA PRO A 144 4.90 4.50 0.42
C PRO A 144 5.88 3.73 -0.46
N ALA A 145 6.61 4.44 -1.33
CA ALA A 145 7.62 3.84 -2.20
C ALA A 145 8.77 3.16 -1.42
N ASN A 146 9.08 3.67 -0.22
CA ASN A 146 10.12 3.14 0.65
C ASN A 146 9.57 2.87 2.06
N PRO A 147 8.80 1.78 2.27
CA PRO A 147 8.24 1.48 3.57
C PRO A 147 9.33 1.23 4.62
N SER A 148 9.15 1.74 5.83
CA SER A 148 10.07 1.55 6.94
C SER A 148 10.13 0.09 7.41
N ALA A 149 11.04 -0.22 8.33
CA ALA A 149 11.08 -1.54 8.96
C ALA A 149 9.80 -1.81 9.78
N GLN A 150 9.26 -0.79 10.42
CA GLN A 150 8.02 -0.85 11.17
C GLN A 150 6.83 -1.12 10.25
N ASP A 151 6.73 -0.43 9.11
CA ASP A 151 5.64 -0.66 8.14
C ASP A 151 5.63 -2.10 7.63
N ARG A 152 6.83 -2.62 7.32
CA ARG A 152 6.97 -4.03 6.92
C ARG A 152 6.58 -5.01 8.03
N ALA A 153 6.85 -4.68 9.29
CA ALA A 153 6.41 -5.50 10.43
C ALA A 153 4.88 -5.49 10.57
N VAL A 154 4.23 -4.33 10.42
CA VAL A 154 2.76 -4.20 10.39
C VAL A 154 2.16 -4.97 9.21
N ALA A 155 2.76 -4.89 8.03
CA ALA A 155 2.31 -5.67 6.87
C ALA A 155 2.42 -7.19 7.10
N ALA A 156 3.49 -7.64 7.74
CA ALA A 156 3.66 -9.05 8.11
C ALA A 156 2.64 -9.50 9.15
N GLN A 157 2.33 -8.65 10.14
CA GLN A 157 1.28 -8.92 11.13
C GLN A 157 -0.09 -9.03 10.47
N ALA A 158 -0.43 -8.12 9.57
CA ALA A 158 -1.67 -8.17 8.80
C ALA A 158 -1.78 -9.46 7.97
N SER A 159 -0.68 -9.93 7.39
CA SER A 159 -0.67 -11.20 6.65
C SER A 159 -0.94 -12.41 7.54
N ARG A 160 -0.42 -12.42 8.77
CA ARG A 160 -0.71 -13.49 9.75
C ARG A 160 -2.17 -13.46 10.18
N MET A 161 -2.71 -12.27 10.46
CA MET A 161 -4.13 -12.08 10.80
C MET A 161 -5.04 -12.55 9.66
N GLU A 162 -4.71 -12.24 8.41
CA GLU A 162 -5.44 -12.74 7.23
C GLU A 162 -5.42 -14.26 7.14
N ALA A 163 -4.27 -14.90 7.39
CA ALA A 163 -4.14 -16.35 7.37
C ALA A 163 -4.97 -17.02 8.49
N GLN A 164 -4.92 -16.47 9.69
CA GLN A 164 -5.69 -16.96 10.83
C GLN A 164 -7.20 -16.84 10.57
N ALA A 165 -7.67 -15.70 10.12
CA ALA A 165 -9.09 -15.49 9.81
C ALA A 165 -9.60 -16.40 8.68
N ARG A 166 -8.73 -16.77 7.71
CA ARG A 166 -9.08 -17.78 6.70
C ARG A 166 -9.26 -19.17 7.28
N GLN A 167 -8.45 -19.54 8.28
CA GLN A 167 -8.60 -20.81 8.98
C GLN A 167 -9.89 -20.86 9.79
N GLU A 168 -10.20 -19.78 10.53
CA GLU A 168 -11.46 -19.64 11.26
C GLU A 168 -12.67 -19.76 10.34
N LEU A 169 -12.68 -19.06 9.22
CA LEU A 169 -13.74 -19.14 8.20
C LEU A 169 -13.89 -20.53 7.61
N ALA A 170 -12.78 -21.23 7.37
CA ALA A 170 -12.82 -22.59 6.86
C ALA A 170 -13.42 -23.57 7.89
N GLN A 171 -13.13 -23.35 9.17
CA GLN A 171 -13.66 -24.13 10.26
C GLN A 171 -15.17 -23.89 10.46
N GLU A 172 -15.60 -22.64 10.49
CA GLU A 172 -17.03 -22.29 10.57
C GLU A 172 -17.84 -22.92 9.42
N ARG A 173 -17.30 -22.92 8.21
CA ARG A 173 -17.95 -23.54 7.07
C ARG A 173 -17.99 -25.08 7.17
N ALA A 174 -16.97 -25.71 7.71
CA ALA A 174 -16.95 -27.15 7.95
C ALA A 174 -17.98 -27.55 9.02
N ASP A 175 -18.05 -26.78 10.10
CA ASP A 175 -19.01 -27.00 11.19
C ASP A 175 -20.47 -26.82 10.69
N ALA A 176 -20.73 -25.78 9.89
CA ALA A 176 -22.03 -25.55 9.30
C ALA A 176 -22.48 -26.71 8.36
N VAL A 177 -21.54 -27.25 7.58
CA VAL A 177 -21.81 -28.44 6.72
C VAL A 177 -22.08 -29.66 7.58
N TYR A 178 -21.32 -29.86 8.65
CA TYR A 178 -21.52 -30.98 9.57
C TYR A 178 -22.89 -30.91 10.24
N GLU A 179 -23.31 -29.74 10.75
CA GLU A 179 -24.63 -29.54 11.33
C GLU A 179 -25.77 -29.79 10.33
N ALA A 180 -25.61 -29.28 9.11
CA ALA A 180 -26.61 -29.49 8.06
C ALA A 180 -26.77 -30.95 7.64
N THR A 181 -25.71 -31.74 7.73
CA THR A 181 -25.73 -33.18 7.42
C THR A 181 -26.12 -34.06 8.60
N ALA A 182 -25.87 -33.58 9.84
CA ALA A 182 -26.20 -34.28 11.07
C ALA A 182 -27.67 -34.16 11.48
N GLN A 183 -28.41 -33.19 10.95
CA GLN A 183 -29.85 -33.11 11.16
C GLN A 183 -30.50 -34.30 10.43
N PRO A 184 -31.11 -35.26 11.16
CA PRO A 184 -31.88 -36.31 10.51
C PRO A 184 -32.99 -35.61 9.74
N ALA A 185 -33.06 -35.90 8.43
CA ALA A 185 -34.14 -35.43 7.59
C ALA A 185 -35.45 -35.70 8.34
N SER A 186 -36.11 -34.67 8.83
CA SER A 186 -37.46 -34.83 9.37
C SER A 186 -38.25 -35.55 8.29
N PRO A 187 -38.85 -36.71 8.59
CA PRO A 187 -39.62 -37.39 7.58
C PRO A 187 -40.61 -36.42 7.00
N PRO A 188 -40.81 -36.37 5.69
CA PRO A 188 -41.78 -35.43 5.13
C PRO A 188 -43.07 -35.68 5.88
N SER A 189 -43.55 -34.64 6.59
CA SER A 189 -44.85 -34.70 7.24
C SER A 189 -45.79 -35.16 6.18
N ALA A 190 -46.26 -36.44 6.34
CA ALA A 190 -47.27 -36.99 5.50
C ALA A 190 -48.47 -36.06 5.65
N SER A 191 -48.50 -35.04 4.81
CA SER A 191 -49.72 -34.27 4.59
C SER A 191 -50.74 -35.31 4.24
N SER A 192 -51.59 -35.62 5.20
CA SER A 192 -52.76 -36.45 5.04
C SER A 192 -53.48 -35.92 3.82
N ARG A 193 -53.17 -36.45 2.65
CA ARG A 193 -54.06 -36.35 1.51
C ARG A 193 -55.31 -37.04 1.97
N THR A 194 -56.22 -36.28 2.51
CA THR A 194 -57.61 -36.65 2.64
C THR A 194 -58.00 -37.04 1.22
N VAL A 195 -58.06 -38.36 0.97
CA VAL A 195 -58.67 -38.92 -0.23
C VAL A 195 -60.12 -38.60 -0.05
N GLN A 196 -60.54 -37.47 -0.59
CA GLN A 196 -61.92 -37.12 -0.68
C GLN A 196 -62.52 -38.18 -1.61
N ALA A 197 -63.20 -39.12 -0.99
CA ALA A 197 -63.93 -40.17 -1.68
C ALA A 197 -64.90 -39.46 -2.66
N PHE A 198 -64.60 -39.68 -3.93
CA PHE A 198 -65.48 -39.27 -5.01
C PHE A 198 -66.75 -40.15 -4.95
N ALA A 199 -67.78 -39.67 -4.30
CA ALA A 199 -69.07 -40.32 -4.33
C ALA A 199 -69.67 -40.15 -5.73
N PRO A 200 -70.10 -41.24 -6.41
CA PRO A 200 -70.78 -41.10 -7.69
C PRO A 200 -72.17 -40.52 -7.45
N SER A 201 -72.45 -39.40 -8.02
CA SER A 201 -73.82 -38.83 -8.08
C SER A 201 -74.68 -39.69 -9.04
N PRO A 202 -75.81 -40.22 -8.62
CA PRO A 202 -76.82 -40.73 -9.49
C PRO A 202 -77.81 -39.64 -9.82
N SER A 203 -77.78 -39.11 -11.03
CA SER A 203 -78.90 -38.32 -11.54
C SER A 203 -78.93 -38.39 -13.06
N ILE A 204 -79.65 -39.33 -13.57
CA ILE A 204 -80.13 -39.30 -14.93
C ILE A 204 -81.51 -38.60 -14.88
N PRO A 205 -81.75 -37.45 -15.48
CA PRO A 205 -83.11 -37.01 -15.74
C PRO A 205 -83.57 -37.67 -17.00
N GLN A 206 -84.63 -38.47 -16.84
CA GLN A 206 -85.49 -38.86 -17.94
C GLN A 206 -86.16 -37.63 -18.59
N LEU A 207 -85.82 -37.41 -19.82
CA LEU A 207 -86.57 -36.57 -20.73
C LEU A 207 -87.19 -37.48 -21.77
N LEU A 208 -88.31 -37.97 -21.46
CA LEU A 208 -89.21 -38.52 -22.47
C LEU A 208 -90.55 -37.91 -22.28
N ASP A 209 -91.17 -37.58 -23.39
CA ASP A 209 -92.49 -37.04 -23.65
C ASP A 209 -92.63 -35.55 -23.68
N LEU A 210 -92.62 -35.09 -24.87
CA LEU A 210 -93.72 -34.24 -25.37
C LEU A 210 -93.74 -34.24 -26.88
N PHE A 211 -94.52 -35.19 -27.43
CA PHE A 211 -95.17 -35.05 -28.73
C PHE A 211 -96.51 -35.68 -28.66
N ALA A 212 -97.51 -34.80 -28.58
CA ALA A 212 -98.88 -34.97 -29.14
C ALA A 212 -99.40 -33.58 -29.37
#